data_a4bc548036c0cb52d0cc5321a0d97340
#
_entry.id   a4bc548036c0cb52d0cc5321a0d97340
#
_cell.length_a   1.000
_cell.length_b   1.000
_cell.length_c   1.000
_cell.angle_alpha   90.00
_cell.angle_beta   90.00
_cell.angle_gamma   90.00
#
_symmetry.space_group_name_H-M   'P 1'
#
loop_
_entity.id
_entity.type
_entity.pdbx_description
1 polymer ?
#
loop_
_entity_poly.entity_id
_entity_poly.type
_entity_poly.pdbx_seq_one_letter_code
_entity_poly.pdbx_strand_id
1 'polypeptide(L)'
;MKKQMVSLLLILSLILTLGLSACSKAAEEAQPAETEPVSLEPVIADYLAAEVGKDYDKADACIPTVYVVGTEEAENGDVTVYGDFWVENFDLKDDTLECVSGGHYPGVMQLKKDGDTYSVAKFDVPEDGAKFDESAKKLFGKYYDAWQKYSSDDAARKKQRTKAIADYVKANDLDVTQYQDYGWDPVTLPTK
;
A
#
# COMPACT_ATOMS: atom_id res chain seq x y z
N MET A 1 27.83 -53.45 22.16
CA MET A 1 28.26 -54.69 21.48
C MET A 1 28.18 -54.43 19.98
N LYS A 2 29.35 -54.63 19.34
CA LYS A 2 29.65 -54.92 17.93
C LYS A 2 29.15 -53.92 16.85
N LYS A 3 30.08 -53.08 16.25
CA LYS A 3 31.06 -53.39 15.19
C LYS A 3 30.36 -53.86 13.89
N GLN A 4 30.57 -53.34 12.66
CA GLN A 4 31.79 -53.01 11.91
C GLN A 4 31.30 -52.19 10.69
N MET A 5 31.85 -51.11 10.15
CA MET A 5 33.12 -50.92 9.42
C MET A 5 33.22 -51.71 8.07
N VAL A 6 33.78 -50.99 7.10
CA VAL A 6 34.51 -51.46 5.89
C VAL A 6 33.70 -51.17 4.59
N SER A 7 34.18 -50.63 3.52
CA SER A 7 35.44 -50.06 3.04
C SER A 7 35.24 -49.69 1.56
N LEU A 8 35.75 -48.58 1.16
CA LEU A 8 36.63 -48.28 0.04
C LEU A 8 36.57 -49.15 -1.23
N LEU A 9 36.38 -48.56 -2.39
CA LEU A 9 37.24 -48.77 -3.56
C LEU A 9 37.04 -47.73 -4.64
N LEU A 10 38.16 -47.04 -4.93
CA LEU A 10 38.42 -46.21 -6.10
C LEU A 10 38.38 -47.06 -7.38
N ILE A 11 37.82 -46.53 -8.47
CA ILE A 11 38.32 -46.81 -9.82
C ILE A 11 38.32 -45.53 -10.63
N LEU A 12 39.49 -45.13 -10.97
CA LEU A 12 39.91 -44.08 -11.91
C LEU A 12 39.77 -44.63 -13.33
N SER A 13 39.01 -43.98 -14.22
CA SER A 13 39.12 -44.21 -15.65
C SER A 13 39.06 -42.89 -16.42
N LEU A 14 40.19 -42.47 -16.80
CA LEU A 14 40.53 -41.40 -17.73
C LEU A 14 40.20 -41.87 -19.17
N ILE A 15 39.21 -41.26 -19.85
CA ILE A 15 39.12 -41.34 -21.30
C ILE A 15 39.02 -39.93 -21.87
N LEU A 16 40.10 -39.57 -22.54
CA LEU A 16 40.27 -38.36 -23.35
C LEU A 16 39.66 -38.64 -24.72
N THR A 17 38.62 -37.88 -25.12
CA THR A 17 38.26 -37.74 -26.54
C THR A 17 38.03 -36.29 -26.89
N LEU A 18 38.90 -35.79 -27.76
CA LEU A 18 38.72 -34.54 -28.52
C LEU A 18 37.55 -34.73 -29.49
N GLY A 19 36.78 -33.68 -29.67
CA GLY A 19 36.08 -33.52 -30.92
C GLY A 19 34.82 -32.68 -30.94
N LEU A 20 34.96 -31.52 -31.58
CA LEU A 20 33.98 -30.75 -32.32
C LEU A 20 33.07 -29.76 -31.59
N SER A 21 33.50 -28.49 -31.70
CA SER A 21 32.65 -27.31 -31.68
C SER A 21 31.39 -27.49 -32.49
N ALA A 22 30.26 -27.44 -31.84
CA ALA A 22 28.97 -27.06 -32.40
C ALA A 22 28.42 -25.92 -31.59
N CYS A 23 28.48 -24.70 -32.12
CA CYS A 23 27.74 -23.54 -31.62
C CYS A 23 26.25 -23.85 -31.73
N SER A 24 25.66 -24.32 -30.63
CA SER A 24 24.23 -24.28 -30.42
C SER A 24 23.95 -23.00 -29.61
N LYS A 25 23.43 -21.96 -30.27
CA LYS A 25 22.76 -20.87 -29.60
C LYS A 25 21.58 -21.48 -28.87
N ALA A 26 21.76 -21.69 -27.58
CA ALA A 26 20.61 -21.86 -26.67
C ALA A 26 19.82 -20.54 -26.75
N ALA A 27 18.63 -20.60 -27.32
CA ALA A 27 17.67 -19.55 -27.15
C ALA A 27 17.37 -19.50 -25.65
N GLU A 28 17.81 -18.46 -25.00
CA GLU A 28 17.39 -18.06 -23.66
C GLU A 28 15.90 -17.76 -23.77
N GLU A 29 15.06 -18.71 -23.36
CA GLU A 29 13.65 -18.46 -23.16
C GLU A 29 13.56 -17.39 -22.09
N ALA A 30 13.25 -16.15 -22.53
CA ALA A 30 12.91 -15.07 -21.64
C ALA A 30 11.70 -15.55 -20.80
N GLN A 31 11.93 -15.83 -19.52
CA GLN A 31 10.84 -15.95 -18.55
C GLN A 31 10.00 -14.68 -18.66
N PRO A 32 8.66 -14.79 -18.75
CA PRO A 32 7.80 -13.64 -18.64
C PRO A 32 8.15 -12.92 -17.32
N ALA A 33 8.49 -11.65 -17.41
CA ALA A 33 8.64 -10.83 -16.22
C ALA A 33 7.34 -10.98 -15.43
N GLU A 34 7.39 -11.54 -14.23
CA GLU A 34 6.30 -11.44 -13.26
C GLU A 34 6.08 -9.94 -13.05
N THR A 35 5.02 -9.42 -13.63
CA THR A 35 4.58 -8.05 -13.39
C THR A 35 4.13 -8.02 -11.94
N GLU A 36 4.87 -7.33 -11.08
CA GLU A 36 4.45 -7.04 -9.71
C GLU A 36 3.03 -6.46 -9.76
N PRO A 37 2.11 -6.92 -8.90
CA PRO A 37 0.76 -6.40 -8.89
C PRO A 37 0.78 -4.89 -8.68
N VAL A 38 0.14 -4.14 -9.57
CA VAL A 38 0.07 -2.69 -9.48
C VAL A 38 -0.53 -2.31 -8.15
N SER A 39 0.23 -1.60 -7.33
CA SER A 39 -0.27 -1.08 -6.05
C SER A 39 -1.35 -0.02 -6.32
N LEU A 40 -2.53 -0.20 -5.76
CA LEU A 40 -3.65 0.75 -5.89
C LEU A 40 -3.53 1.92 -4.91
N GLU A 41 -2.71 1.79 -3.85
CA GLU A 41 -2.54 2.84 -2.84
C GLU A 41 -2.13 4.20 -3.42
N PRO A 42 -1.12 4.31 -4.33
CA PRO A 42 -0.75 5.61 -4.90
C PRO A 42 -1.88 6.27 -5.67
N VAL A 43 -2.61 5.50 -6.49
CA VAL A 43 -3.73 6.00 -7.28
C VAL A 43 -4.85 6.55 -6.38
N ILE A 44 -5.13 5.85 -5.28
CA ILE A 44 -6.14 6.26 -4.30
C ILE A 44 -5.66 7.50 -3.54
N ALA A 45 -4.39 7.53 -3.12
CA ALA A 45 -3.82 8.68 -2.40
C ALA A 45 -3.82 9.93 -3.29
N ASP A 46 -3.40 9.83 -4.55
CA ASP A 46 -3.42 10.95 -5.50
C ASP A 46 -4.83 11.50 -5.70
N TYR A 47 -5.83 10.60 -5.86
CA TYR A 47 -7.22 11.00 -5.97
C TYR A 47 -7.71 11.70 -4.71
N LEU A 48 -7.43 11.17 -3.52
CA LEU A 48 -7.84 11.77 -2.25
C LEU A 48 -7.23 13.16 -2.06
N ALA A 49 -5.95 13.33 -2.35
CA ALA A 49 -5.29 14.62 -2.27
C ALA A 49 -5.88 15.63 -3.26
N ALA A 50 -6.14 15.21 -4.51
CA ALA A 50 -6.61 16.09 -5.57
C ALA A 50 -8.11 16.42 -5.47
N GLU A 51 -8.95 15.44 -5.11
CA GLU A 51 -10.41 15.59 -5.20
C GLU A 51 -11.07 15.82 -3.83
N VAL A 52 -10.53 15.28 -2.75
CA VAL A 52 -11.03 15.52 -1.39
C VAL A 52 -10.23 16.63 -0.70
N GLY A 53 -8.92 16.62 -0.86
CA GLY A 53 -8.02 17.63 -0.26
C GLY A 53 -8.31 19.05 -0.73
N LYS A 54 -8.85 19.23 -1.95
CA LYS A 54 -9.23 20.56 -2.49
C LYS A 54 -10.34 21.28 -1.71
N ASP A 55 -11.14 20.54 -0.93
CA ASP A 55 -12.23 21.10 -0.14
C ASP A 55 -11.75 21.73 1.18
N TYR A 56 -10.46 21.61 1.48
CA TYR A 56 -9.81 22.19 2.63
C TYR A 56 -9.02 23.47 2.27
N ASP A 57 -8.77 24.30 3.28
CA ASP A 57 -7.84 25.41 3.12
C ASP A 57 -6.44 24.90 2.76
N LYS A 58 -5.70 25.69 1.98
CA LYS A 58 -4.36 25.32 1.56
C LYS A 58 -3.43 25.22 2.75
N ALA A 59 -2.66 24.13 2.79
CA ALA A 59 -1.56 23.88 3.70
C ALA A 59 -0.30 23.52 2.90
N ASP A 60 0.83 23.37 3.56
CA ASP A 60 2.10 23.03 2.91
C ASP A 60 2.12 21.61 2.37
N ALA A 61 1.39 20.68 3.00
CA ALA A 61 1.25 19.29 2.57
C ALA A 61 -0.17 18.75 2.77
N CYS A 62 -0.68 18.00 1.79
CA CYS A 62 -1.88 17.18 1.92
C CYS A 62 -1.44 15.71 1.87
N ILE A 63 -1.63 14.98 2.96
CA ILE A 63 -1.14 13.61 3.11
C ILE A 63 -2.31 12.66 3.36
N PRO A 64 -2.77 11.95 2.35
CA PRO A 64 -3.78 10.91 2.54
C PRO A 64 -3.22 9.68 3.24
N THR A 65 -4.01 9.09 4.14
CA THR A 65 -3.76 7.77 4.69
C THR A 65 -4.74 6.78 4.09
N VAL A 66 -4.23 5.74 3.43
CA VAL A 66 -5.02 4.73 2.75
C VAL A 66 -4.92 3.40 3.50
N TYR A 67 -6.06 2.83 3.90
CA TYR A 67 -6.13 1.47 4.38
C TYR A 67 -7.17 0.69 3.59
N VAL A 68 -6.71 -0.33 2.86
CA VAL A 68 -7.58 -1.20 2.07
C VAL A 68 -8.08 -2.34 2.95
N VAL A 69 -9.41 -2.40 3.15
CA VAL A 69 -10.10 -3.46 3.89
C VAL A 69 -10.32 -4.70 3.01
N GLY A 70 -10.58 -4.47 1.73
CA GLY A 70 -10.77 -5.52 0.74
C GLY A 70 -10.95 -4.99 -0.65
N THR A 71 -10.82 -5.89 -1.63
CA THR A 71 -10.98 -5.57 -3.05
C THR A 71 -11.83 -6.61 -3.76
N GLU A 72 -12.50 -6.20 -4.82
CA GLU A 72 -13.19 -7.07 -5.77
C GLU A 72 -12.80 -6.68 -7.18
N GLU A 73 -12.29 -7.62 -7.96
CA GLU A 73 -11.91 -7.40 -9.35
C GLU A 73 -12.99 -7.94 -10.28
N ALA A 74 -13.39 -7.15 -11.25
CA ALA A 74 -14.34 -7.50 -12.29
C ALA A 74 -13.62 -8.19 -13.48
N GLU A 75 -14.37 -8.89 -14.32
CA GLU A 75 -13.82 -9.60 -15.50
C GLU A 75 -13.06 -8.69 -16.47
N ASN A 76 -13.41 -7.40 -16.53
CA ASN A 76 -12.72 -6.39 -17.35
C ASN A 76 -11.50 -5.78 -16.67
N GLY A 77 -11.14 -6.26 -15.48
CA GLY A 77 -10.02 -5.77 -14.69
C GLY A 77 -10.30 -4.51 -13.86
N ASP A 78 -11.51 -3.94 -13.90
CA ASP A 78 -11.91 -2.87 -12.99
C ASP A 78 -11.90 -3.37 -11.55
N VAL A 79 -11.54 -2.52 -10.59
CA VAL A 79 -11.42 -2.92 -9.18
C VAL A 79 -12.33 -2.07 -8.31
N THR A 80 -13.10 -2.73 -7.46
CA THR A 80 -13.81 -2.08 -6.35
C THR A 80 -12.95 -2.21 -5.09
N VAL A 81 -12.63 -1.08 -4.46
CA VAL A 81 -11.83 -1.01 -3.24
C VAL A 81 -12.69 -0.56 -2.09
N TYR A 82 -12.73 -1.35 -1.03
CA TYR A 82 -13.37 -1.04 0.24
C TYR A 82 -12.28 -0.58 1.20
N GLY A 83 -12.38 0.62 1.76
CA GLY A 83 -11.27 1.17 2.52
C GLY A 83 -11.67 2.12 3.63
N ASP A 84 -10.69 2.39 4.48
CA ASP A 84 -10.72 3.44 5.50
C ASP A 84 -9.68 4.49 5.09
N PHE A 85 -10.15 5.67 4.77
CA PHE A 85 -9.33 6.72 4.18
C PHE A 85 -9.35 7.95 5.07
N TRP A 86 -8.21 8.61 5.16
CA TRP A 86 -8.06 9.91 5.80
C TRP A 86 -7.40 10.88 4.85
N VAL A 87 -7.80 12.13 4.92
CA VAL A 87 -7.12 13.24 4.25
C VAL A 87 -6.75 14.23 5.32
N GLU A 88 -5.46 14.52 5.42
CA GLU A 88 -4.95 15.42 6.45
C GLU A 88 -4.01 16.45 5.83
N ASN A 89 -4.14 17.68 6.27
CA ASN A 89 -3.36 18.80 5.79
C ASN A 89 -2.43 19.29 6.91
N PHE A 90 -1.19 19.56 6.53
CA PHE A 90 -0.12 19.90 7.46
C PHE A 90 0.59 21.16 7.02
N ASP A 91 0.88 22.03 7.99
CA ASP A 91 1.87 23.09 7.83
C ASP A 91 3.25 22.60 8.29
N LEU A 92 4.28 22.97 7.55
CA LEU A 92 5.66 22.65 7.90
C LEU A 92 6.22 23.74 8.82
N LYS A 93 6.57 23.35 10.05
CA LYS A 93 7.23 24.23 11.02
C LYS A 93 8.51 23.57 11.51
N ASP A 94 9.64 24.15 11.11
CA ASP A 94 10.97 23.60 11.37
C ASP A 94 11.07 22.14 10.90
N ASP A 95 11.22 21.18 11.82
CA ASP A 95 11.29 19.73 11.53
C ASP A 95 9.98 18.99 11.81
N THR A 96 8.87 19.70 11.96
CA THR A 96 7.56 19.18 12.38
C THR A 96 6.49 19.46 11.33
N LEU A 97 5.71 18.44 10.98
CA LEU A 97 4.44 18.58 10.26
C LEU A 97 3.31 18.76 11.27
N GLU A 98 2.77 19.98 11.38
CA GLU A 98 1.63 20.29 12.23
C GLU A 98 0.31 20.07 11.48
N CYS A 99 -0.54 19.16 11.97
CA CYS A 99 -1.85 18.92 11.38
C CYS A 99 -2.78 20.12 11.65
N VAL A 100 -3.22 20.77 10.57
CA VAL A 100 -4.08 21.97 10.62
C VAL A 100 -5.53 21.68 10.26
N SER A 101 -5.79 20.66 9.47
CA SER A 101 -7.14 20.22 9.11
C SER A 101 -7.13 18.79 8.59
N GLY A 102 -8.30 18.17 8.48
CA GLY A 102 -8.43 16.83 7.92
C GLY A 102 -9.78 16.21 8.16
N GLY A 103 -10.01 15.06 7.55
CA GLY A 103 -11.25 14.31 7.70
C GLY A 103 -11.08 12.81 7.48
N HIS A 104 -12.04 12.07 8.00
CA HIS A 104 -12.16 10.62 7.89
C HIS A 104 -13.22 10.27 6.84
N TYR A 105 -12.85 9.48 5.85
CA TYR A 105 -13.66 9.15 4.68
C TYR A 105 -13.70 7.64 4.45
N PRO A 106 -14.31 6.84 5.36
CA PRO A 106 -14.50 5.43 5.07
C PRO A 106 -15.41 5.29 3.86
N GLY A 107 -15.09 4.35 2.96
CA GLY A 107 -15.90 4.29 1.75
C GLY A 107 -15.47 3.22 0.75
N VAL A 108 -16.10 3.31 -0.42
CA VAL A 108 -15.89 2.39 -1.53
C VAL A 108 -15.53 3.16 -2.78
N MET A 109 -14.38 2.83 -3.35
CA MET A 109 -13.91 3.39 -4.61
C MET A 109 -14.06 2.40 -5.75
N GLN A 110 -14.53 2.88 -6.91
CA GLN A 110 -14.52 2.12 -8.14
C GLN A 110 -13.36 2.63 -9.01
N LEU A 111 -12.39 1.75 -9.26
CA LEU A 111 -11.24 2.04 -10.08
C LEU A 111 -11.42 1.41 -11.46
N LYS A 112 -11.22 2.23 -12.49
CA LYS A 112 -11.21 1.80 -13.89
C LYS A 112 -9.79 1.45 -14.32
N LYS A 113 -9.66 0.29 -14.96
CA LYS A 113 -8.40 -0.13 -15.57
C LYS A 113 -8.26 0.44 -16.98
N ASP A 114 -7.09 1.01 -17.27
CA ASP A 114 -6.72 1.46 -18.62
C ASP A 114 -5.28 1.01 -18.90
N GLY A 115 -5.15 -0.04 -19.67
CA GLY A 115 -3.86 -0.73 -19.86
C GLY A 115 -3.29 -1.26 -18.53
N ASP A 116 -2.12 -0.75 -18.15
CA ASP A 116 -1.43 -1.09 -16.91
C ASP A 116 -1.67 -0.06 -15.79
N THR A 117 -2.59 0.89 -15.98
CA THR A 117 -2.89 1.94 -15.03
C THR A 117 -4.33 1.85 -14.51
N TYR A 118 -4.59 2.54 -13.40
CA TYR A 118 -5.93 2.70 -12.83
C TYR A 118 -6.25 4.17 -12.62
N SER A 119 -7.54 4.48 -12.63
CA SER A 119 -8.07 5.78 -12.23
C SER A 119 -9.32 5.59 -11.36
N VAL A 120 -9.54 6.46 -10.37
CA VAL A 120 -10.76 6.44 -9.56
C VAL A 120 -11.89 7.05 -10.36
N ALA A 121 -12.91 6.24 -10.69
CA ALA A 121 -14.09 6.68 -11.43
C ALA A 121 -15.22 7.12 -10.50
N LYS A 122 -15.27 6.57 -9.28
CA LYS A 122 -16.31 6.88 -8.30
C LYS A 122 -15.79 6.66 -6.89
N PHE A 123 -16.24 7.50 -5.96
CA PHE A 123 -16.02 7.35 -4.54
C PHE A 123 -17.36 7.55 -3.80
N ASP A 124 -17.80 6.52 -3.10
CA ASP A 124 -18.99 6.53 -2.27
C ASP A 124 -18.61 6.46 -0.80
N VAL A 125 -19.18 7.33 0.02
CA VAL A 125 -19.04 7.35 1.48
C VAL A 125 -20.40 7.12 2.15
N PRO A 126 -20.44 6.64 3.41
CA PRO A 126 -21.68 6.55 4.16
C PRO A 126 -22.37 7.91 4.36
N GLU A 127 -23.68 7.90 4.59
CA GLU A 127 -24.43 9.09 4.94
C GLU A 127 -24.01 9.57 6.36
N ASP A 128 -23.95 10.89 6.55
CA ASP A 128 -23.59 11.47 7.84
C ASP A 128 -24.68 11.33 8.90
N GLY A 129 -24.27 11.46 10.18
CA GLY A 129 -25.15 11.54 11.32
C GLY A 129 -25.83 10.21 11.67
N ALA A 130 -27.14 10.27 12.00
CA ALA A 130 -27.87 9.10 12.52
C ALA A 130 -27.97 7.92 11.54
N LYS A 131 -27.74 8.16 10.26
CA LYS A 131 -27.80 7.12 9.22
C LYS A 131 -26.45 6.50 8.90
N PHE A 132 -25.37 6.99 9.50
CA PHE A 132 -24.02 6.55 9.19
C PHE A 132 -23.86 5.02 9.27
N ASP A 133 -24.25 4.42 10.40
CA ASP A 133 -24.05 2.99 10.63
C ASP A 133 -24.86 2.11 9.66
N GLU A 134 -26.11 2.47 9.38
CA GLU A 134 -26.95 1.77 8.42
C GLU A 134 -26.40 1.85 7.01
N SER A 135 -26.04 3.06 6.58
CA SER A 135 -25.48 3.28 5.23
C SER A 135 -24.10 2.67 5.07
N ALA A 136 -23.23 2.69 6.10
CA ALA A 136 -21.95 2.01 6.11
C ALA A 136 -22.11 0.49 5.97
N LYS A 137 -23.02 -0.14 6.72
CA LYS A 137 -23.33 -1.58 6.56
C LYS A 137 -23.76 -1.92 5.15
N LYS A 138 -24.62 -1.10 4.55
CA LYS A 138 -25.08 -1.29 3.18
C LYS A 138 -23.93 -1.12 2.17
N LEU A 139 -23.11 -0.11 2.35
CA LEU A 139 -22.02 0.24 1.45
C LEU A 139 -20.89 -0.80 1.48
N PHE A 140 -20.43 -1.19 2.66
CA PHE A 140 -19.33 -2.14 2.83
C PHE A 140 -19.74 -3.61 2.65
N GLY A 141 -21.02 -3.95 2.83
CA GLY A 141 -21.52 -5.32 2.68
C GLY A 141 -20.71 -6.33 3.51
N LYS A 142 -20.15 -7.34 2.86
CA LYS A 142 -19.34 -8.38 3.54
C LYS A 142 -18.05 -7.87 4.18
N TYR A 143 -17.60 -6.66 3.85
CA TYR A 143 -16.39 -6.04 4.39
C TYR A 143 -16.66 -5.15 5.61
N TYR A 144 -17.93 -4.97 5.99
CA TYR A 144 -18.31 -4.07 7.09
C TYR A 144 -17.63 -4.43 8.42
N ASP A 145 -17.66 -5.69 8.81
CA ASP A 145 -17.08 -6.13 10.09
C ASP A 145 -15.55 -5.95 10.13
N ALA A 146 -14.88 -6.20 8.99
CA ALA A 146 -13.45 -6.00 8.86
C ALA A 146 -13.07 -4.52 8.92
N TRP A 147 -13.85 -3.66 8.24
CA TRP A 147 -13.70 -2.22 8.34
C TRP A 147 -13.93 -1.73 9.78
N GLN A 148 -15.01 -2.12 10.42
CA GLN A 148 -15.34 -1.72 11.78
C GLN A 148 -14.24 -2.12 12.78
N LYS A 149 -13.69 -3.31 12.64
CA LYS A 149 -12.58 -3.78 13.45
C LYS A 149 -11.35 -2.89 13.30
N TYR A 150 -10.98 -2.53 12.08
CA TYR A 150 -9.85 -1.64 11.82
C TYR A 150 -10.14 -0.22 12.31
N SER A 151 -11.29 0.34 11.97
CA SER A 151 -11.70 1.70 12.32
C SER A 151 -11.80 1.93 13.84
N SER A 152 -12.00 0.88 14.63
CA SER A 152 -11.98 0.92 16.11
C SER A 152 -10.60 0.64 16.72
N ASP A 153 -9.58 0.28 15.93
CA ASP A 153 -8.22 0.00 16.41
C ASP A 153 -7.32 1.24 16.28
N ASP A 154 -7.26 2.05 17.34
CA ASP A 154 -6.46 3.27 17.37
C ASP A 154 -4.96 3.01 17.12
N ALA A 155 -4.43 1.87 17.57
CA ALA A 155 -3.02 1.55 17.38
C ALA A 155 -2.73 1.21 15.92
N ALA A 156 -3.61 0.45 15.25
CA ALA A 156 -3.48 0.13 13.83
C ALA A 156 -3.61 1.40 12.97
N ARG A 157 -4.59 2.27 13.25
CA ARG A 157 -4.78 3.54 12.56
C ARG A 157 -3.56 4.47 12.72
N LYS A 158 -3.08 4.64 13.96
CA LYS A 158 -1.88 5.44 14.23
C LYS A 158 -0.66 4.91 13.48
N LYS A 159 -0.47 3.59 13.45
CA LYS A 159 0.63 2.96 12.70
C LYS A 159 0.55 3.25 11.20
N GLN A 160 -0.64 3.11 10.60
CA GLN A 160 -0.86 3.37 9.17
C GLN A 160 -0.63 4.85 8.83
N ARG A 161 -1.18 5.75 9.64
CA ARG A 161 -0.98 7.20 9.52
C ARG A 161 0.50 7.57 9.60
N THR A 162 1.21 7.10 10.62
CA THR A 162 2.65 7.37 10.78
C THR A 162 3.45 6.87 9.57
N LYS A 163 3.07 5.70 9.03
CA LYS A 163 3.69 5.19 7.79
C LYS A 163 3.44 6.12 6.61
N ALA A 164 2.20 6.55 6.37
CA ALA A 164 1.85 7.43 5.25
C ALA A 164 2.62 8.76 5.32
N ILE A 165 2.71 9.36 6.51
CA ILE A 165 3.47 10.60 6.72
C ILE A 165 4.98 10.36 6.47
N ALA A 166 5.55 9.27 6.98
CA ALA A 166 6.97 8.95 6.78
C ALA A 166 7.29 8.70 5.30
N ASP A 167 6.41 7.99 4.58
CA ASP A 167 6.56 7.75 3.15
C ASP A 167 6.50 9.07 2.35
N TYR A 168 5.58 9.96 2.70
CA TYR A 168 5.48 11.29 2.10
C TYR A 168 6.75 12.12 2.33
N VAL A 169 7.22 12.20 3.58
CA VAL A 169 8.46 12.90 3.96
C VAL A 169 9.64 12.38 3.16
N LYS A 170 9.74 11.05 3.01
CA LYS A 170 10.80 10.41 2.23
C LYS A 170 10.68 10.70 0.74
N ALA A 171 9.48 10.60 0.17
CA ALA A 171 9.25 10.80 -1.26
C ALA A 171 9.51 12.25 -1.70
N ASN A 172 9.30 13.21 -0.80
CA ASN A 172 9.50 14.64 -1.06
C ASN A 172 10.84 15.18 -0.50
N ASP A 173 11.72 14.29 -0.01
CA ASP A 173 13.04 14.64 0.56
C ASP A 173 12.97 15.76 1.61
N LEU A 174 11.95 15.71 2.49
CA LEU A 174 11.74 16.71 3.53
C LEU A 174 12.61 16.44 4.76
N ASP A 175 13.06 17.51 5.39
CA ASP A 175 13.88 17.50 6.61
C ASP A 175 12.99 17.48 7.86
N VAL A 176 12.03 16.54 7.89
CA VAL A 176 11.01 16.37 8.91
C VAL A 176 11.30 15.13 9.75
N THR A 177 11.23 15.27 11.06
CA THR A 177 11.48 14.17 12.02
C THR A 177 10.26 13.78 12.83
N GLN A 178 9.20 14.57 12.81
CA GLN A 178 7.99 14.34 13.61
C GLN A 178 6.76 14.99 13.00
N TYR A 179 5.60 14.58 13.48
CA TYR A 179 4.32 15.24 13.19
C TYR A 179 3.56 15.50 14.49
N GLN A 180 2.66 16.48 14.49
CA GLN A 180 1.93 16.88 15.67
C GLN A 180 0.47 17.22 15.34
N ASP A 181 -0.44 16.74 16.17
CA ASP A 181 -1.83 17.19 16.19
C ASP A 181 -1.99 18.35 17.18
N TYR A 182 -2.93 19.24 16.90
CA TYR A 182 -3.22 20.38 17.76
C TYR A 182 -3.51 19.94 19.20
N GLY A 183 -2.71 20.46 20.15
CA GLY A 183 -2.89 20.19 21.58
C GLY A 183 -2.32 18.84 22.07
N TRP A 184 -1.62 18.10 21.21
CA TRP A 184 -0.98 16.83 21.56
C TRP A 184 0.54 16.90 21.43
N ASP A 185 1.24 15.99 22.12
CA ASP A 185 2.69 15.87 21.99
C ASP A 185 3.08 15.39 20.58
N PRO A 186 4.22 15.86 20.04
CA PRO A 186 4.71 15.37 18.74
C PRO A 186 4.96 13.87 18.73
N VAL A 187 4.70 13.27 17.57
CA VAL A 187 4.99 11.86 17.29
C VAL A 187 6.22 11.78 16.39
N THR A 188 7.28 11.15 16.87
CA THR A 188 8.51 10.93 16.10
C THR A 188 8.25 9.97 14.95
N LEU A 189 8.72 10.33 13.75
CA LEU A 189 8.69 9.48 12.58
C LEU A 189 9.80 8.41 12.66
N PRO A 190 9.60 7.23 12.04
CA PRO A 190 10.66 6.23 11.90
C PRO A 190 11.86 6.84 11.19
N THR A 191 13.07 6.58 11.70
CA THR A 191 14.32 7.01 11.06
C THR A 191 14.47 6.35 9.67
N LYS A 192 14.95 7.16 8.73
CA LYS A 192 15.25 6.71 7.34
C LYS A 192 16.25 5.56 7.30
#